data_897eff5e130dcef146957c77a312e397
#
_entry.id   897eff5e130dcef146957c77a312e397
#
_cell.length_a   1.000
_cell.length_b   1.000
_cell.length_c   1.000
_cell.angle_alpha   90.00
_cell.angle_beta   90.00
_cell.angle_gamma   90.00
#
_symmetry.space_group_name_H-M   'P 1'
#
loop_
_entity.id
_entity.type
_entity.pdbx_description
1 polymer ?
#
loop_
_entity_poly.entity_id
_entity_poly.type
_entity_poly.pdbx_seq_one_letter_code
_entity_poly.pdbx_strand_id
1 'polypeptide(L)'
;MNRFSEDLDFALQERKPSFNLRPYLDSLEKELTAYGFELEIDDRSKVGQTVREAFIKDDSLGNLLNLNFKPASGPMRKMRIKLEVDTNPPDGATYETKYHDYPFPSAVCVFDLPSLYAGKLHALLCREFLKGRDWYDFVWYTARRTPANYTLFSSALNQIGPWKGKMIRADRAWCLERLQERINAIDWNQARQDVRRFVKSNELPSLNLWSAEFFLLQTSKLI
;
A
#
# COMPACT_ATOMS: atom_id res chain seq x y z
N MET A 1 -11.08 1.95 6.15
CA MET A 1 -10.24 1.34 7.20
C MET A 1 -10.04 2.35 8.31
N ASN A 2 -10.00 1.89 9.57
CA ASN A 2 -9.86 2.78 10.75
C ASN A 2 -8.39 2.90 11.21
N ARG A 3 -7.47 2.96 10.28
CA ARG A 3 -6.05 3.20 10.55
C ARG A 3 -5.50 4.35 9.71
N PHE A 4 -4.38 4.91 10.16
CA PHE A 4 -3.67 5.95 9.44
C PHE A 4 -2.86 5.37 8.28
N SER A 5 -2.74 6.15 7.19
CA SER A 5 -1.81 5.94 6.08
C SER A 5 -0.81 7.09 6.05
N GLU A 6 0.41 6.80 5.64
CA GLU A 6 1.50 7.78 5.55
C GLU A 6 1.90 8.03 4.09
N ASP A 7 1.44 7.17 3.18
CA ASP A 7 1.92 7.09 1.82
C ASP A 7 0.78 7.39 0.82
N LEU A 8 1.13 7.96 -0.32
CA LEU A 8 0.29 8.09 -1.51
C LEU A 8 0.87 7.17 -2.58
N ASP A 9 0.19 6.06 -2.81
CA ASP A 9 0.61 5.03 -3.76
C ASP A 9 -0.22 5.15 -5.04
N PHE A 10 0.47 5.37 -6.15
CA PHE A 10 -0.09 5.39 -7.50
C PHE A 10 0.44 4.23 -8.32
N ALA A 11 -0.30 3.83 -9.33
CA ALA A 11 0.16 2.92 -10.37
C ALA A 11 -0.27 3.45 -11.73
N LEU A 12 0.56 3.28 -12.73
CA LEU A 12 0.14 3.50 -14.10
C LEU A 12 -0.88 2.40 -14.47
N GLN A 13 -1.79 2.68 -15.39
CA GLN A 13 -2.72 1.65 -15.88
C GLN A 13 -1.99 0.64 -16.78
N GLU A 14 -0.93 1.09 -17.46
CA GLU A 14 -0.11 0.30 -18.36
C GLU A 14 1.37 0.51 -18.04
N ARG A 15 2.18 -0.49 -18.33
CA ARG A 15 3.63 -0.41 -18.19
C ARG A 15 4.21 0.71 -19.05
N LYS A 16 4.91 1.65 -18.40
CA LYS A 16 5.58 2.76 -19.07
C LYS A 16 6.92 3.09 -18.41
N PRO A 17 8.01 2.38 -18.75
CA PRO A 17 9.33 2.60 -18.16
C PRO A 17 9.87 4.02 -18.34
N SER A 18 9.44 4.72 -19.41
CA SER A 18 9.83 6.11 -19.73
C SER A 18 8.94 7.16 -19.03
N PHE A 19 8.10 6.77 -18.08
CA PHE A 19 7.24 7.71 -17.37
C PHE A 19 8.08 8.74 -16.59
N ASN A 20 7.75 10.01 -16.76
CA ASN A 20 8.41 11.11 -16.07
C ASN A 20 7.43 11.76 -15.10
N LEU A 21 7.72 11.66 -13.80
CA LEU A 21 6.90 12.24 -12.75
C LEU A 21 7.13 13.74 -12.56
N ARG A 22 8.24 14.31 -13.06
CA ARG A 22 8.66 15.69 -12.80
C ARG A 22 7.59 16.74 -13.19
N PRO A 23 6.91 16.70 -14.35
CA PRO A 23 5.89 17.66 -14.69
C PRO A 23 4.70 17.71 -13.71
N TYR A 24 4.37 16.55 -13.12
CA TYR A 24 3.30 16.46 -12.09
C TYR A 24 3.74 17.08 -10.77
N LEU A 25 5.01 16.87 -10.39
CA LEU A 25 5.58 17.47 -9.18
C LEU A 25 5.66 18.99 -9.31
N ASP A 26 6.06 19.50 -10.47
CA ASP A 26 6.12 20.96 -10.75
C ASP A 26 4.72 21.60 -10.68
N SER A 27 3.69 20.90 -11.15
CA SER A 27 2.30 21.35 -11.05
C SER A 27 1.81 21.33 -9.61
N LEU A 28 2.13 20.24 -8.87
CA LEU A 28 1.79 20.12 -7.45
C LEU A 28 2.44 21.21 -6.60
N GLU A 29 3.70 21.54 -6.87
CA GLU A 29 4.42 22.60 -6.19
C GLU A 29 3.73 23.96 -6.38
N LYS A 30 3.34 24.30 -7.61
CA LYS A 30 2.60 25.54 -7.92
C LYS A 30 1.27 25.61 -7.17
N GLU A 31 0.48 24.55 -7.20
CA GLU A 31 -0.80 24.48 -6.50
C GLU A 31 -0.63 24.63 -4.99
N LEU A 32 0.26 23.87 -4.39
CA LEU A 32 0.49 23.92 -2.94
C LEU A 32 1.03 25.28 -2.49
N THR A 33 1.89 25.90 -3.30
CA THR A 33 2.40 27.26 -3.02
C THR A 33 1.27 28.29 -3.03
N ALA A 34 0.29 28.17 -3.95
CA ALA A 34 -0.87 29.02 -3.99
C ALA A 34 -1.75 28.92 -2.72
N TYR A 35 -1.73 27.77 -2.04
CA TYR A 35 -2.38 27.55 -0.75
C TYR A 35 -1.49 27.91 0.47
N GLY A 36 -0.31 28.48 0.25
CA GLY A 36 0.60 28.92 1.32
C GLY A 36 1.45 27.80 1.93
N PHE A 37 1.59 26.67 1.24
CA PHE A 37 2.52 25.63 1.63
C PHE A 37 3.88 25.84 0.94
N GLU A 38 4.95 25.60 1.67
CA GLU A 38 6.28 25.46 1.09
C GLU A 38 6.53 23.96 0.87
N LEU A 39 6.79 23.56 -0.37
CA LEU A 39 7.06 22.19 -0.76
C LEU A 39 8.53 21.98 -1.05
N GLU A 40 9.16 21.09 -0.29
CA GLU A 40 10.49 20.54 -0.61
C GLU A 40 10.30 19.12 -1.16
N ILE A 41 10.82 18.85 -2.34
CA ILE A 41 10.75 17.53 -3.00
C ILE A 41 12.12 16.88 -2.89
N ASP A 42 12.16 15.76 -2.20
CA ASP A 42 13.35 14.93 -2.06
C ASP A 42 13.24 13.73 -3.02
N ASP A 43 13.89 13.84 -4.18
CA ASP A 43 13.88 12.80 -5.22
C ASP A 43 14.81 11.65 -4.82
N ARG A 44 14.21 10.60 -4.32
CA ARG A 44 14.93 9.38 -3.90
C ARG A 44 15.23 8.40 -5.02
N SER A 45 14.81 8.68 -6.23
CA SER A 45 15.18 7.86 -7.41
C SER A 45 16.68 7.91 -7.70
N LYS A 46 17.38 8.91 -7.18
CA LYS A 46 18.83 9.16 -7.35
C LYS A 46 19.69 8.67 -6.20
N VAL A 47 19.12 8.17 -5.13
CA VAL A 47 19.88 7.66 -3.97
C VAL A 47 20.41 6.27 -4.27
N GLY A 48 21.69 6.00 -3.90
CA GLY A 48 22.42 4.80 -4.26
C GLY A 48 21.68 3.48 -3.97
N GLN A 49 22.06 2.45 -4.69
CA GLN A 49 21.40 1.13 -4.82
C GLN A 49 20.96 0.50 -3.49
N THR A 50 21.76 0.62 -2.43
CA THR A 50 21.48 0.04 -1.10
C THR A 50 20.27 0.66 -0.37
N VAL A 51 19.98 1.96 -0.61
CA VAL A 51 18.82 2.65 -0.03
C VAL A 51 17.59 2.44 -0.91
N ARG A 52 17.79 2.24 -2.20
CA ARG A 52 16.75 1.90 -3.19
C ARG A 52 16.06 0.57 -2.86
N GLU A 53 16.82 -0.45 -2.55
CA GLU A 53 16.33 -1.80 -2.23
C GLU A 53 15.46 -1.85 -0.96
N ALA A 54 15.65 -0.92 -0.03
CA ALA A 54 14.87 -0.86 1.21
C ALA A 54 13.54 -0.11 1.08
N PHE A 55 13.37 0.74 0.05
CA PHE A 55 12.25 1.69 -0.03
C PHE A 55 11.47 1.71 -1.34
N ILE A 56 12.02 1.23 -2.44
CA ILE A 56 11.42 1.36 -3.77
C ILE A 56 11.48 0.00 -4.47
N LYS A 57 10.37 -0.45 -5.02
CA LYS A 57 10.36 -1.55 -6.00
C LYS A 57 11.22 -1.11 -7.20
N ASP A 58 11.92 -2.03 -7.85
CA ASP A 58 12.84 -1.74 -8.99
C ASP A 58 12.20 -0.89 -10.10
N ASP A 59 10.88 -0.98 -10.26
CA ASP A 59 10.09 -0.29 -11.29
C ASP A 59 9.21 0.83 -10.74
N SER A 60 9.52 1.39 -9.55
CA SER A 60 8.75 2.50 -8.96
C SER A 60 9.56 3.78 -8.87
N LEU A 61 8.89 4.91 -9.11
CA LEU A 61 9.42 6.24 -8.85
C LEU A 61 8.95 6.71 -7.48
N GLY A 62 9.88 6.97 -6.56
CA GLY A 62 9.58 7.40 -5.20
C GLY A 62 10.09 8.80 -4.89
N ASN A 63 9.23 9.63 -4.29
CA ASN A 63 9.57 10.96 -3.83
C ASN A 63 9.09 11.17 -2.40
N LEU A 64 9.86 11.90 -1.61
CA LEU A 64 9.45 12.36 -0.31
C LEU A 64 9.06 13.83 -0.41
N LEU A 65 7.79 14.13 -0.18
CA LEU A 65 7.26 15.48 -0.17
C LEU A 65 7.30 16.00 1.27
N ASN A 66 8.05 17.07 1.52
CA ASN A 66 8.06 17.76 2.78
C ASN A 66 7.24 19.05 2.64
N LEU A 67 6.08 19.08 3.25
CA LEU A 67 5.19 20.23 3.28
C LEU A 67 5.43 21.02 4.56
N ASN A 68 5.91 22.24 4.43
CA ASN A 68 6.03 23.18 5.54
C ASN A 68 4.85 24.15 5.48
N PHE A 69 4.17 24.38 6.58
CA PHE A 69 3.10 25.37 6.65
C PHE A 69 3.09 26.07 8.01
N LYS A 70 2.76 27.35 7.99
CA LYS A 70 2.62 28.16 9.19
C LYS A 70 1.14 28.29 9.52
N PRO A 71 0.65 27.66 10.60
CA PRO A 71 -0.73 27.85 11.03
C PRO A 71 -0.95 29.31 11.47
N ALA A 72 -2.21 29.77 11.47
CA ALA A 72 -2.57 31.13 11.91
C ALA A 72 -2.06 31.43 13.34
N SER A 73 -1.96 30.41 14.19
CA SER A 73 -1.35 30.50 15.52
C SER A 73 -0.50 29.27 15.78
N GLY A 74 0.77 29.48 16.16
CA GLY A 74 1.70 28.42 16.55
C GLY A 74 2.95 28.32 15.68
N PRO A 75 3.85 27.36 15.99
CA PRO A 75 5.09 27.17 15.24
C PRO A 75 4.85 26.58 13.86
N MET A 76 5.82 26.75 12.98
CA MET A 76 5.89 26.05 11.69
C MET A 76 5.66 24.55 11.88
N ARG A 77 4.81 23.96 11.07
CA ARG A 77 4.57 22.51 11.07
C ARG A 77 5.12 21.90 9.79
N LYS A 78 5.69 20.72 9.93
CA LYS A 78 6.22 19.92 8.81
C LYS A 78 5.40 18.63 8.69
N MET A 79 4.87 18.38 7.50
CA MET A 79 4.19 17.13 7.14
C MET A 79 5.06 16.42 6.10
N ARG A 80 5.29 15.14 6.30
CA ARG A 80 5.96 14.28 5.33
C ARG A 80 4.96 13.37 4.65
N ILE A 81 5.00 13.34 3.33
CA ILE A 81 4.16 12.47 2.51
C ILE A 81 5.09 11.72 1.57
N LYS A 82 5.06 10.40 1.63
CA LYS A 82 5.74 9.55 0.65
C LYS A 82 4.83 9.38 -0.56
N LEU A 83 5.33 9.72 -1.74
CA LEU A 83 4.63 9.54 -3.00
C LEU A 83 5.38 8.46 -3.80
N GLU A 84 4.70 7.38 -4.15
CA GLU A 84 5.22 6.31 -4.99
C GLU A 84 4.36 6.16 -6.24
N VAL A 85 5.00 5.93 -7.39
CA VAL A 85 4.34 5.61 -8.67
C VAL A 85 4.93 4.32 -9.21
N ASP A 86 4.12 3.27 -9.26
CA ASP A 86 4.48 2.01 -9.92
C ASP A 86 4.38 2.21 -11.44
N THR A 87 5.52 2.09 -12.13
CA THR A 87 5.62 2.27 -13.60
C THR A 87 5.57 0.96 -14.37
N ASN A 88 5.51 -0.16 -13.65
CA ASN A 88 5.39 -1.50 -14.19
C ASN A 88 4.36 -2.32 -13.41
N PRO A 89 3.09 -1.88 -13.38
CA PRO A 89 2.06 -2.61 -12.63
C PRO A 89 1.84 -4.02 -13.20
N PRO A 90 1.53 -5.00 -12.35
CA PRO A 90 1.15 -6.33 -12.83
C PRO A 90 -0.17 -6.27 -13.62
N ASP A 91 -0.29 -7.16 -14.61
CA ASP A 91 -1.48 -7.25 -15.45
C ASP A 91 -2.70 -7.80 -14.70
N GLY A 92 -3.89 -7.47 -15.19
CA GLY A 92 -5.16 -8.03 -14.68
C GLY A 92 -5.83 -7.20 -13.60
N ALA A 93 -5.37 -5.98 -13.35
CA ALA A 93 -6.05 -5.05 -12.45
C ALA A 93 -7.38 -4.58 -13.03
N THR A 94 -8.35 -4.37 -12.15
CA THR A 94 -9.64 -3.76 -12.43
C THR A 94 -9.79 -2.46 -11.65
N TYR A 95 -10.57 -1.50 -12.21
CA TYR A 95 -10.62 -0.13 -11.74
C TYR A 95 -12.05 0.31 -11.54
N GLU A 96 -12.23 1.30 -10.66
CA GLU A 96 -13.48 2.02 -10.49
C GLU A 96 -13.22 3.53 -10.42
N THR A 97 -14.23 4.34 -10.72
CA THR A 97 -14.16 5.79 -10.55
C THR A 97 -14.73 6.18 -9.18
N LYS A 98 -13.96 6.95 -8.42
CA LYS A 98 -14.42 7.59 -7.18
C LYS A 98 -14.54 9.08 -7.39
N TYR A 99 -15.59 9.66 -6.84
CA TYR A 99 -15.83 11.10 -6.87
C TYR A 99 -15.48 11.69 -5.51
N HIS A 100 -14.78 12.82 -5.56
CA HIS A 100 -14.46 13.66 -4.41
C HIS A 100 -15.11 15.02 -4.59
N ASP A 101 -15.73 15.52 -3.55
CA ASP A 101 -16.45 16.80 -3.59
C ASP A 101 -15.60 17.95 -3.02
N TYR A 102 -14.53 17.65 -2.31
CA TYR A 102 -13.67 18.64 -1.65
C TYR A 102 -12.21 18.45 -2.04
N PRO A 103 -11.43 19.54 -2.25
CA PRO A 103 -11.80 20.98 -2.22
C PRO A 103 -12.62 21.43 -3.41
N PHE A 104 -12.69 20.64 -4.48
CA PHE A 104 -13.53 20.85 -5.66
C PHE A 104 -13.93 19.48 -6.23
N PRO A 105 -15.08 19.39 -6.91
CA PRO A 105 -15.53 18.13 -7.50
C PRO A 105 -14.49 17.55 -8.45
N SER A 106 -14.09 16.32 -8.21
CA SER A 106 -13.10 15.63 -9.03
C SER A 106 -13.40 14.12 -9.11
N ALA A 107 -12.99 13.51 -10.22
CA ALA A 107 -13.09 12.08 -10.44
C ALA A 107 -11.70 11.45 -10.41
N VAL A 108 -11.53 10.39 -9.64
CA VAL A 108 -10.26 9.67 -9.50
C VAL A 108 -10.46 8.21 -9.91
N CYS A 109 -9.63 7.74 -10.84
CA CYS A 109 -9.55 6.32 -11.19
C CYS A 109 -8.74 5.62 -10.09
N VAL A 110 -9.34 4.60 -9.48
CA VAL A 110 -8.72 3.81 -8.42
C VAL A 110 -8.85 2.33 -8.71
N PHE A 111 -7.97 1.51 -8.15
CA PHE A 111 -8.18 0.07 -8.15
C PHE A 111 -9.49 -0.26 -7.41
N ASP A 112 -10.26 -1.20 -7.92
CA ASP A 112 -11.41 -1.74 -7.20
C ASP A 112 -10.98 -2.56 -5.96
N LEU A 113 -11.91 -2.86 -5.08
CA LEU A 113 -11.61 -3.60 -3.85
C LEU A 113 -10.98 -4.97 -4.09
N PRO A 114 -11.41 -5.78 -5.08
CA PRO A 114 -10.76 -7.04 -5.41
C PRO A 114 -9.28 -6.89 -5.81
N SER A 115 -8.95 -5.88 -6.61
CA SER A 115 -7.58 -5.60 -7.03
C SER A 115 -6.71 -5.07 -5.89
N LEU A 116 -7.25 -4.19 -5.05
CA LEU A 116 -6.58 -3.72 -3.83
C LEU A 116 -6.29 -4.89 -2.88
N TYR A 117 -7.23 -5.82 -2.74
CA TYR A 117 -7.04 -6.99 -1.90
C TYR A 117 -5.98 -7.94 -2.46
N ALA A 118 -5.94 -8.16 -3.77
CA ALA A 118 -4.88 -8.92 -4.44
C ALA A 118 -3.49 -8.36 -4.13
N GLY A 119 -3.31 -7.04 -4.18
CA GLY A 119 -2.07 -6.38 -3.80
C GLY A 119 -1.70 -6.60 -2.33
N LYS A 120 -2.70 -6.65 -1.43
CA LYS A 120 -2.46 -6.97 0.00
C LYS A 120 -2.08 -8.43 0.21
N LEU A 121 -2.72 -9.36 -0.46
CA LEU A 121 -2.34 -10.78 -0.42
C LEU A 121 -0.91 -10.99 -0.93
N HIS A 122 -0.55 -10.32 -2.03
CA HIS A 122 0.81 -10.33 -2.53
C HIS A 122 1.81 -9.80 -1.47
N ALA A 123 1.51 -8.67 -0.84
CA ALA A 123 2.37 -8.09 0.20
C ALA A 123 2.53 -9.04 1.41
N LEU A 124 1.46 -9.69 1.87
CA LEU A 124 1.49 -10.65 2.97
C LEU A 124 2.39 -11.85 2.70
N LEU A 125 2.38 -12.36 1.46
CA LEU A 125 3.10 -13.57 1.08
C LEU A 125 4.53 -13.31 0.59
N CYS A 126 4.77 -12.17 -0.06
CA CYS A 126 6.05 -11.90 -0.72
C CYS A 126 6.99 -10.99 0.07
N ARG A 127 6.49 -10.24 1.06
CA ARG A 127 7.33 -9.34 1.82
C ARG A 127 8.19 -10.12 2.81
N GLU A 128 9.50 -9.87 2.79
CA GLU A 128 10.46 -10.53 3.68
C GLU A 128 10.29 -10.11 5.14
N PHE A 129 10.01 -8.85 5.37
CA PHE A 129 9.82 -8.31 6.72
C PHE A 129 8.35 -8.27 7.13
N LEU A 130 8.12 -8.41 8.42
CA LEU A 130 6.79 -8.33 9.00
C LEU A 130 6.28 -6.87 9.01
N LYS A 131 5.06 -6.65 8.50
CA LYS A 131 4.35 -5.38 8.55
C LYS A 131 2.94 -5.59 9.09
N GLY A 132 2.73 -5.25 10.36
CA GLY A 132 1.44 -5.47 11.04
C GLY A 132 0.26 -4.79 10.35
N ARG A 133 0.49 -3.64 9.68
CA ARG A 133 -0.55 -2.96 8.88
C ARG A 133 -1.17 -3.84 7.79
N ASP A 134 -0.37 -4.71 7.14
CA ASP A 134 -0.89 -5.58 6.09
C ASP A 134 -1.84 -6.64 6.68
N TRP A 135 -1.55 -7.14 7.88
CA TRP A 135 -2.43 -8.06 8.62
C TRP A 135 -3.69 -7.38 9.15
N TYR A 136 -3.61 -6.12 9.55
CA TYR A 136 -4.79 -5.32 9.88
C TYR A 136 -5.71 -5.15 8.66
N ASP A 137 -5.13 -4.82 7.51
CA ASP A 137 -5.85 -4.70 6.25
C ASP A 137 -6.48 -6.04 5.83
N PHE A 138 -5.77 -7.16 6.01
CA PHE A 138 -6.29 -8.50 5.74
C PHE A 138 -7.59 -8.77 6.52
N VAL A 139 -7.62 -8.49 7.83
CA VAL A 139 -8.85 -8.63 8.63
C VAL A 139 -9.97 -7.75 8.09
N TRP A 140 -9.65 -6.53 7.65
CA TRP A 140 -10.65 -5.61 7.10
C TRP A 140 -11.28 -6.15 5.79
N TYR A 141 -10.48 -6.75 4.90
CA TYR A 141 -10.97 -7.36 3.65
C TYR A 141 -11.79 -8.62 3.91
N THR A 142 -11.30 -9.51 4.77
CA THR A 142 -11.99 -10.77 5.10
C THR A 142 -13.31 -10.54 5.85
N ALA A 143 -13.36 -9.55 6.74
CA ALA A 143 -14.60 -9.17 7.44
C ALA A 143 -15.70 -8.68 6.48
N ARG A 144 -15.32 -8.10 5.34
CA ARG A 144 -16.22 -7.67 4.26
C ARG A 144 -16.50 -8.72 3.24
N ARG A 145 -15.88 -9.90 3.35
CA ARG A 145 -15.95 -10.95 2.34
C ARG A 145 -15.61 -10.40 0.95
N THR A 146 -14.61 -9.53 0.86
CA THR A 146 -14.15 -8.99 -0.41
C THR A 146 -13.53 -10.12 -1.22
N PRO A 147 -13.97 -10.38 -2.46
CA PRO A 147 -13.31 -11.36 -3.33
C PRO A 147 -11.92 -10.84 -3.71
N ALA A 148 -10.96 -11.74 -3.87
CA ALA A 148 -9.64 -11.38 -4.37
C ALA A 148 -9.59 -11.46 -5.90
N ASN A 149 -8.92 -10.49 -6.54
CA ASN A 149 -8.61 -10.59 -7.97
C ASN A 149 -7.43 -11.54 -8.18
N TYR A 150 -7.71 -12.83 -8.35
CA TYR A 150 -6.67 -13.85 -8.53
C TYR A 150 -5.88 -13.73 -9.83
N THR A 151 -6.41 -13.05 -10.85
CA THR A 151 -5.69 -12.75 -12.10
C THR A 151 -4.55 -11.78 -11.82
N LEU A 152 -4.86 -10.65 -11.21
CA LEU A 152 -3.86 -9.67 -10.77
C LEU A 152 -2.88 -10.28 -9.77
N PHE A 153 -3.38 -11.06 -8.81
CA PHE A 153 -2.54 -11.72 -7.80
C PHE A 153 -1.52 -12.66 -8.42
N SER A 154 -1.94 -13.52 -9.37
CA SER A 154 -1.06 -14.43 -10.10
C SER A 154 0.00 -13.66 -10.90
N SER A 155 -0.40 -12.59 -11.57
CA SER A 155 0.51 -11.73 -12.33
C SER A 155 1.57 -11.10 -11.40
N ALA A 156 1.15 -10.56 -10.26
CA ALA A 156 2.05 -9.96 -9.27
C ALA A 156 3.06 -10.99 -8.70
N LEU A 157 2.61 -12.22 -8.37
CA LEU A 157 3.48 -13.30 -7.91
C LEU A 157 4.57 -13.67 -8.93
N ASN A 158 4.20 -13.68 -10.22
CA ASN A 158 5.14 -14.00 -11.30
C ASN A 158 6.11 -12.87 -11.62
N GLN A 159 5.77 -11.64 -11.25
CA GLN A 159 6.57 -10.45 -11.50
C GLN A 159 7.60 -10.20 -10.39
N ILE A 160 7.22 -10.33 -9.12
CA ILE A 160 8.05 -9.97 -7.97
C ILE A 160 7.86 -11.00 -6.84
N GLY A 161 8.93 -11.23 -6.08
CA GLY A 161 8.92 -12.05 -4.88
C GLY A 161 9.42 -13.48 -5.12
N PRO A 162 9.21 -14.40 -4.16
CA PRO A 162 9.80 -15.74 -4.18
C PRO A 162 9.28 -16.63 -5.30
N TRP A 163 8.20 -16.24 -5.97
CA TRP A 163 7.61 -16.98 -7.09
C TRP A 163 7.84 -16.31 -8.46
N LYS A 164 8.70 -15.29 -8.53
CA LYS A 164 9.01 -14.59 -9.79
C LYS A 164 9.39 -15.60 -10.89
N GLY A 165 8.71 -15.52 -12.04
CA GLY A 165 8.95 -16.34 -13.20
C GLY A 165 8.52 -17.81 -13.11
N LYS A 166 7.87 -18.25 -12.01
CA LYS A 166 7.46 -19.64 -11.81
C LYS A 166 6.11 -19.99 -12.46
N MET A 167 5.51 -19.06 -13.19
CA MET A 167 4.23 -19.23 -13.90
C MET A 167 3.08 -19.69 -12.97
N ILE A 168 3.04 -19.15 -11.76
CA ILE A 168 2.03 -19.46 -10.77
C ILE A 168 0.65 -19.00 -11.29
N ARG A 169 -0.34 -19.89 -11.20
CA ARG A 169 -1.76 -19.58 -11.35
C ARG A 169 -2.41 -19.79 -10.00
N ALA A 170 -2.40 -18.74 -9.20
CA ALA A 170 -2.95 -18.78 -7.87
C ALA A 170 -4.49 -18.72 -7.93
N ASP A 171 -5.11 -19.57 -7.15
CA ASP A 171 -6.53 -19.55 -6.83
C ASP A 171 -6.72 -19.44 -5.32
N ARG A 172 -7.97 -19.54 -4.87
CA ARG A 172 -8.30 -19.52 -3.46
C ARG A 172 -7.57 -20.62 -2.67
N ALA A 173 -7.51 -21.84 -3.19
CA ALA A 173 -6.92 -22.98 -2.48
C ALA A 173 -5.41 -22.78 -2.30
N TRP A 174 -4.71 -22.39 -3.37
CA TRP A 174 -3.30 -22.04 -3.33
C TRP A 174 -3.00 -20.92 -2.33
N CYS A 175 -3.82 -19.87 -2.35
CA CYS A 175 -3.65 -18.72 -1.47
C CYS A 175 -3.85 -19.11 0.01
N LEU A 176 -4.84 -19.93 0.31
CA LEU A 176 -5.10 -20.44 1.67
C LEU A 176 -3.92 -21.22 2.22
N GLU A 177 -3.36 -22.16 1.44
CA GLU A 177 -2.21 -22.96 1.83
C GLU A 177 -1.00 -22.07 2.18
N ARG A 178 -0.67 -21.12 1.32
CA ARG A 178 0.48 -20.20 1.58
C ARG A 178 0.23 -19.26 2.75
N LEU A 179 -1.01 -18.77 2.92
CA LEU A 179 -1.36 -17.95 4.07
C LEU A 179 -1.26 -18.72 5.38
N GLN A 180 -1.69 -20.00 5.43
CA GLN A 180 -1.57 -20.84 6.62
C GLN A 180 -0.10 -21.03 7.02
N GLU A 181 0.78 -21.33 6.07
CA GLU A 181 2.21 -21.42 6.32
C GLU A 181 2.77 -20.11 6.89
N ARG A 182 2.41 -18.98 6.25
CA ARG A 182 2.87 -17.66 6.68
C ARG A 182 2.37 -17.28 8.06
N ILE A 183 1.09 -17.55 8.37
CA ILE A 183 0.47 -17.26 9.67
C ILE A 183 1.17 -18.01 10.80
N ASN A 184 1.53 -19.28 10.58
CA ASN A 184 2.20 -20.10 11.59
C ASN A 184 3.67 -19.68 11.84
N ALA A 185 4.28 -18.94 10.90
CA ALA A 185 5.66 -18.47 11.01
C ALA A 185 5.79 -17.06 11.63
N ILE A 186 4.67 -16.35 11.90
CA ILE A 186 4.69 -14.95 12.35
C ILE A 186 4.82 -14.85 13.88
N ASP A 187 5.66 -13.94 14.33
CA ASP A 187 5.60 -13.40 15.70
C ASP A 187 4.45 -12.37 15.80
N TRP A 188 3.33 -12.84 16.35
CA TRP A 188 2.13 -12.01 16.52
C TRP A 188 2.30 -10.90 17.55
N ASN A 189 3.24 -11.02 18.50
CA ASN A 189 3.58 -9.94 19.43
C ASN A 189 4.22 -8.77 18.66
N GLN A 190 5.20 -9.09 17.80
CA GLN A 190 5.85 -8.10 16.96
C GLN A 190 4.86 -7.45 15.99
N ALA A 191 3.96 -8.24 15.37
CA ALA A 191 2.92 -7.72 14.47
C ALA A 191 1.99 -6.71 15.17
N ARG A 192 1.57 -7.02 16.41
CA ARG A 192 0.75 -6.10 17.23
C ARG A 192 1.47 -4.81 17.55
N GLN A 193 2.75 -4.90 17.93
CA GLN A 193 3.56 -3.73 18.25
C GLN A 193 3.74 -2.82 17.01
N ASP A 194 4.02 -3.40 15.84
CA ASP A 194 4.22 -2.65 14.60
C ASP A 194 2.96 -1.88 14.19
N VAL A 195 1.78 -2.48 14.28
CA VAL A 195 0.53 -1.83 13.85
C VAL A 195 -0.03 -0.82 14.85
N ARG A 196 0.34 -0.93 16.12
CA ARG A 196 -0.28 -0.18 17.24
C ARG A 196 -0.32 1.33 17.02
N ARG A 197 0.75 1.91 16.46
CA ARG A 197 0.86 3.35 16.21
C ARG A 197 -0.06 3.87 15.09
N PHE A 198 -0.62 2.97 14.27
CA PHE A 198 -1.48 3.32 13.15
C PHE A 198 -2.97 3.15 13.45
N VAL A 199 -3.30 2.51 14.55
CA VAL A 199 -4.67 2.18 14.94
C VAL A 199 -5.19 3.19 15.95
N LYS A 200 -6.47 3.58 15.84
CA LYS A 200 -7.10 4.49 16.78
C LYS A 200 -7.20 3.87 18.17
N SER A 201 -7.18 4.71 19.22
CA SER A 201 -7.13 4.27 20.61
C SER A 201 -8.30 3.35 20.99
N ASN A 202 -9.49 3.58 20.45
CA ASN A 202 -10.68 2.76 20.71
C ASN A 202 -10.61 1.35 20.07
N GLU A 203 -9.72 1.13 19.12
CA GLU A 203 -9.53 -0.18 18.45
C GLU A 203 -8.33 -0.96 18.97
N LEU A 204 -7.47 -0.34 19.79
CA LEU A 204 -6.31 -1.02 20.37
C LEU A 204 -6.65 -2.33 21.09
N PRO A 205 -7.77 -2.45 21.84
CA PRO A 205 -8.13 -3.72 22.48
C PRO A 205 -8.33 -4.88 21.52
N SER A 206 -8.75 -4.62 20.26
CA SER A 206 -8.94 -5.66 19.24
C SER A 206 -7.64 -6.35 18.85
N LEU A 207 -6.49 -5.68 19.00
CA LEU A 207 -5.19 -6.26 18.72
C LEU A 207 -4.83 -7.40 19.70
N ASN A 208 -5.46 -7.47 20.88
CA ASN A 208 -5.24 -8.56 21.84
C ASN A 208 -5.74 -9.92 21.32
N LEU A 209 -6.63 -9.91 20.31
CA LEU A 209 -7.12 -11.12 19.66
C LEU A 209 -6.10 -11.71 18.66
N TRP A 210 -5.07 -10.97 18.29
CA TRP A 210 -4.14 -11.38 17.24
C TRP A 210 -3.29 -12.57 17.70
N SER A 211 -3.55 -13.70 17.10
CA SER A 211 -2.83 -14.96 17.26
C SER A 211 -2.88 -15.76 15.96
N ALA A 212 -2.11 -16.82 15.85
CA ALA A 212 -2.18 -17.72 14.69
C ALA A 212 -3.60 -18.27 14.50
N GLU A 213 -4.25 -18.72 15.59
CA GLU A 213 -5.61 -19.26 15.54
C GLU A 213 -6.63 -18.22 15.05
N PHE A 214 -6.52 -16.97 15.52
CA PHE A 214 -7.37 -15.88 15.06
C PHE A 214 -7.23 -15.67 13.55
N PHE A 215 -6.01 -15.61 13.04
CA PHE A 215 -5.78 -15.38 11.61
C PHE A 215 -6.12 -16.59 10.75
N LEU A 216 -5.90 -17.81 11.22
CA LEU A 216 -6.39 -19.03 10.56
C LEU A 216 -7.92 -19.01 10.43
N LEU A 217 -8.64 -18.58 11.46
CA LEU A 217 -10.09 -18.38 11.38
C LEU A 217 -10.47 -17.30 10.36
N GLN A 218 -9.71 -16.19 10.25
CA GLN A 218 -9.98 -15.18 9.23
C GLN A 218 -9.78 -15.72 7.81
N THR A 219 -8.84 -16.64 7.56
CA THR A 219 -8.63 -17.21 6.22
C THR A 219 -9.85 -17.98 5.72
N SER A 220 -10.68 -18.56 6.60
CA SER A 220 -11.91 -19.25 6.18
C SER A 220 -12.91 -18.33 5.46
N LYS A 221 -12.81 -17.01 5.67
CA LYS A 221 -13.66 -15.99 5.04
C LYS A 221 -13.14 -15.50 3.69
N LEU A 222 -11.98 -15.97 3.26
CA LEU A 222 -11.42 -15.63 1.94
C LEU A 222 -12.33 -16.22 0.85
N ILE A 223 -12.69 -15.43 -0.15
CA ILE A 223 -13.52 -15.78 -1.31
C ILE A 223 -12.77 -15.46 -2.61
#